data_34f8c72ad5cf8f8955fb09eb1d7088a6
#
_entry.id   34f8c72ad5cf8f8955fb09eb1d7088a6
#
_cell.length_a   1.000
_cell.length_b   1.000
_cell.length_c   1.000
_cell.angle_alpha   90.00
_cell.angle_beta   90.00
_cell.angle_gamma   90.00
#
_symmetry.space_group_name_H-M   'P 1'
#
loop_
_entity.id
_entity.type
_entity.pdbx_description
1 polymer ?
#
loop_
_entity_poly.entity_id
_entity_poly.type
_entity_poly.pdbx_seq_one_letter_code
_entity_poly.pdbx_strand_id
1 'polypeptide(L)'
;MHAVAASERRAIVVANGAEGEPASEKDRLLLEATPHLILDGAALAAAALDASHALICVSCNAPTALESVTAALAERERANLDPVELRIVEVSEAYVAGEESALVNELNGGPAKPTFVPPRPFVRGVGGMPTLIQNVETLAHLAFVARFGPDWFRELGTTEDPGTQLVTLSGSVRSPGCYEVPCGGSLTDLLEAAGGTSGPVQAFLVGGYSGTWFAGGVAPDLHLSHSCLRSLDASLGPGVVIALPVGACAVAETARVLRFLADESAGQCGPCVFGLDMVAEELEEIAAGVARPQGAERIWGWNKEIAGRGACHHPNGALRLVRSCLKTFRSDISRHEGGSPCATEPAMRDLLPLPPYYTEAG
;
A
#
# COMPACT_ATOMS: atom_id res chain seq x y z
N MET A 1 15.42 -1.03 -12.83
CA MET A 1 16.32 -1.82 -13.69
C MET A 1 17.42 -0.97 -14.34
N HIS A 2 17.14 0.01 -15.20
CA HIS A 2 18.17 0.74 -15.97
C HIS A 2 19.32 1.30 -15.09
N ALA A 3 19.00 1.97 -13.99
CA ALA A 3 20.03 2.54 -13.09
C ALA A 3 20.90 1.47 -12.42
N VAL A 4 20.36 0.28 -12.15
CA VAL A 4 21.13 -0.87 -11.61
C VAL A 4 21.98 -1.49 -12.70
N ALA A 5 21.42 -1.68 -13.90
CA ALA A 5 22.15 -2.24 -15.05
C ALA A 5 23.36 -1.38 -15.50
N ALA A 6 23.29 -0.07 -15.26
CA ALA A 6 24.41 0.85 -15.56
C ALA A 6 25.57 0.78 -14.55
N SER A 7 25.44 -0.03 -13.48
CA SER A 7 26.50 -0.21 -12.50
C SER A 7 27.54 -1.23 -12.99
N GLU A 8 28.82 -0.96 -12.75
CA GLU A 8 29.92 -1.92 -13.01
C GLU A 8 30.02 -3.04 -11.95
N ARG A 9 29.21 -2.95 -10.87
CA ARG A 9 29.18 -3.93 -9.77
C ARG A 9 28.02 -4.90 -9.98
N ARG A 10 28.22 -6.16 -9.57
CA ARG A 10 27.14 -7.15 -9.56
C ARG A 10 25.97 -6.67 -8.68
N ALA A 11 24.78 -6.86 -9.17
CA ALA A 11 23.57 -6.44 -8.49
C ALA A 11 23.00 -7.52 -7.56
N ILE A 12 22.05 -7.11 -6.73
CA ILE A 12 21.13 -7.99 -5.99
C ILE A 12 19.71 -7.64 -6.42
N VAL A 13 18.84 -8.63 -6.57
CA VAL A 13 17.41 -8.43 -6.79
C VAL A 13 16.66 -8.73 -5.50
N VAL A 14 15.67 -7.92 -5.17
CA VAL A 14 14.77 -8.11 -4.03
C VAL A 14 13.33 -8.11 -4.55
N ALA A 15 12.67 -9.25 -4.42
CA ALA A 15 11.23 -9.39 -4.57
C ALA A 15 10.58 -8.97 -3.25
N ASN A 16 9.97 -7.81 -3.23
CA ASN A 16 9.33 -7.25 -2.03
C ASN A 16 7.88 -7.75 -1.92
N GLY A 17 7.65 -8.73 -1.07
CA GLY A 17 6.36 -9.24 -0.66
C GLY A 17 5.98 -8.85 0.79
N ALA A 18 6.63 -7.83 1.35
CA ALA A 18 6.27 -7.24 2.64
C ALA A 18 5.05 -6.33 2.46
N GLU A 19 3.87 -6.86 2.72
CA GLU A 19 2.60 -6.15 2.58
C GLU A 19 2.23 -5.44 3.88
N GLY A 20 2.74 -4.21 4.06
CA GLY A 20 2.52 -3.43 5.28
C GLY A 20 1.15 -2.70 5.35
N GLU A 21 0.39 -2.66 4.26
CA GLU A 21 -0.95 -2.05 4.22
C GLU A 21 -2.01 -3.03 4.75
N PRO A 22 -2.66 -2.76 5.91
CA PRO A 22 -3.58 -3.72 6.53
C PRO A 22 -4.80 -4.07 5.68
N ALA A 23 -5.19 -3.16 4.78
CA ALA A 23 -6.34 -3.33 3.90
C ALA A 23 -6.00 -4.01 2.57
N SER A 24 -4.72 -4.37 2.32
CA SER A 24 -4.27 -5.04 1.11
C SER A 24 -4.09 -6.54 1.34
N GLU A 25 -4.41 -7.34 0.32
CA GLU A 25 -4.23 -8.79 0.32
C GLU A 25 -3.52 -9.30 -0.94
N LYS A 26 -3.12 -8.41 -1.83
CA LYS A 26 -2.67 -8.77 -3.18
C LYS A 26 -1.32 -9.49 -3.19
N ASP A 27 -0.36 -9.02 -2.39
CA ASP A 27 0.98 -9.59 -2.38
C ASP A 27 0.98 -10.95 -1.68
N ARG A 28 0.23 -11.08 -0.57
CA ARG A 28 -0.01 -12.35 0.09
C ARG A 28 -0.68 -13.35 -0.86
N LEU A 29 -1.76 -12.94 -1.55
CA LEU A 29 -2.45 -13.79 -2.51
C LEU A 29 -1.52 -14.32 -3.61
N LEU A 30 -0.68 -13.45 -4.18
CA LEU A 30 0.28 -13.85 -5.21
C LEU A 30 1.30 -14.86 -4.68
N LEU A 31 1.85 -14.63 -3.48
CA LEU A 31 2.82 -15.53 -2.86
C LEU A 31 2.19 -16.89 -2.51
N GLU A 32 0.92 -16.90 -2.09
CA GLU A 32 0.19 -18.12 -1.74
C GLU A 32 -0.25 -18.92 -2.98
N ALA A 33 -0.85 -18.25 -3.96
CA ALA A 33 -1.50 -18.91 -5.08
C ALA A 33 -0.59 -19.14 -6.30
N THR A 34 0.39 -18.27 -6.53
CA THR A 34 1.23 -18.29 -7.75
C THR A 34 2.72 -18.06 -7.46
N PRO A 35 3.33 -18.77 -6.48
CA PRO A 35 4.71 -18.54 -6.08
C PRO A 35 5.71 -18.71 -7.21
N HIS A 36 5.52 -19.70 -8.10
CA HIS A 36 6.39 -19.93 -9.25
C HIS A 36 6.46 -18.71 -10.19
N LEU A 37 5.36 -17.98 -10.36
CA LEU A 37 5.31 -16.79 -11.22
C LEU A 37 6.23 -15.69 -10.70
N ILE A 38 6.23 -15.49 -9.37
CA ILE A 38 7.09 -14.51 -8.67
C ILE A 38 8.55 -14.95 -8.79
N LEU A 39 8.83 -16.24 -8.55
CA LEU A 39 10.17 -16.80 -8.66
C LEU A 39 10.72 -16.68 -10.09
N ASP A 40 9.89 -16.90 -11.12
CA ASP A 40 10.24 -16.66 -12.52
C ASP A 40 10.63 -15.20 -12.77
N GLY A 41 9.80 -14.26 -12.30
CA GLY A 41 10.08 -12.84 -12.45
C GLY A 41 11.37 -12.40 -11.74
N ALA A 42 11.61 -12.92 -10.53
CA ALA A 42 12.83 -12.64 -9.77
C ALA A 42 14.08 -13.23 -10.47
N ALA A 43 13.99 -14.48 -10.95
CA ALA A 43 15.08 -15.12 -11.68
C ALA A 43 15.40 -14.39 -13.00
N LEU A 44 14.35 -13.99 -13.76
CA LEU A 44 14.50 -13.21 -15.00
C LEU A 44 15.13 -11.84 -14.75
N ALA A 45 14.67 -11.13 -13.72
CA ALA A 45 15.25 -9.84 -13.32
C ALA A 45 16.74 -10.00 -12.92
N ALA A 46 17.06 -11.05 -12.16
CA ALA A 46 18.42 -11.34 -11.74
C ALA A 46 19.32 -11.71 -12.93
N ALA A 47 18.85 -12.54 -13.82
CA ALA A 47 19.58 -12.90 -15.06
C ALA A 47 19.82 -11.67 -15.95
N ALA A 48 18.81 -10.80 -16.13
CA ALA A 48 18.92 -9.60 -16.96
C ALA A 48 19.91 -8.55 -16.39
N LEU A 49 20.20 -8.60 -15.08
CA LEU A 49 21.10 -7.67 -14.40
C LEU A 49 22.47 -8.29 -14.07
N ASP A 50 22.74 -9.52 -14.47
CA ASP A 50 23.90 -10.31 -14.01
C ASP A 50 24.02 -10.27 -12.48
N ALA A 51 22.88 -10.37 -11.79
CA ALA A 51 22.84 -10.32 -10.34
C ALA A 51 23.47 -11.56 -9.72
N SER A 52 24.02 -11.42 -8.50
CA SER A 52 24.62 -12.53 -7.78
C SER A 52 23.58 -13.53 -7.28
N HIS A 53 22.42 -13.02 -6.86
CA HIS A 53 21.28 -13.79 -6.34
C HIS A 53 20.04 -12.90 -6.27
N ALA A 54 18.89 -13.52 -6.01
CA ALA A 54 17.66 -12.79 -5.69
C ALA A 54 17.12 -13.19 -4.30
N LEU A 55 16.61 -12.22 -3.56
CA LEU A 55 15.97 -12.38 -2.26
C LEU A 55 14.46 -12.25 -2.43
N ILE A 56 13.72 -13.23 -1.91
CA ILE A 56 12.26 -13.25 -1.91
C ILE A 56 11.81 -12.91 -0.49
N CYS A 57 11.42 -11.68 -0.26
CA CYS A 57 10.98 -11.22 1.06
C CYS A 57 9.51 -11.56 1.27
N VAL A 58 9.22 -12.23 2.37
CA VAL A 58 7.87 -12.64 2.79
C VAL A 58 7.65 -12.14 4.21
N SER A 59 6.50 -11.53 4.50
CA SER A 59 6.17 -11.09 5.86
C SER A 59 6.14 -12.27 6.84
N CYS A 60 6.71 -12.09 8.02
CA CYS A 60 6.70 -13.11 9.10
C CYS A 60 5.28 -13.48 9.57
N ASN A 61 4.29 -12.63 9.30
CA ASN A 61 2.88 -12.87 9.61
C ASN A 61 2.08 -13.49 8.44
N ALA A 62 2.76 -13.96 7.39
CA ALA A 62 2.16 -14.66 6.27
C ALA A 62 2.66 -16.13 6.16
N PRO A 63 2.39 -16.99 7.17
CA PRO A 63 2.94 -18.36 7.22
C PRO A 63 2.54 -19.20 6.01
N THR A 64 1.31 -19.09 5.52
CA THR A 64 0.84 -19.81 4.33
C THR A 64 1.60 -19.40 3.07
N ALA A 65 1.87 -18.09 2.91
CA ALA A 65 2.69 -17.57 1.81
C ALA A 65 4.14 -18.09 1.92
N LEU A 66 4.71 -18.09 3.12
CA LEU A 66 6.05 -18.63 3.36
C LEU A 66 6.14 -20.12 3.04
N GLU A 67 5.17 -20.93 3.46
CA GLU A 67 5.07 -22.36 3.15
C GLU A 67 4.98 -22.59 1.63
N SER A 68 4.11 -21.84 0.93
CA SER A 68 3.90 -21.96 -0.50
C SER A 68 5.17 -21.62 -1.30
N VAL A 69 5.81 -20.48 -0.99
CA VAL A 69 7.05 -20.07 -1.67
C VAL A 69 8.19 -21.05 -1.38
N THR A 70 8.29 -21.56 -0.14
CA THR A 70 9.31 -22.56 0.24
C THR A 70 9.13 -23.85 -0.54
N ALA A 71 7.90 -24.35 -0.65
CA ALA A 71 7.59 -25.54 -1.43
C ALA A 71 7.93 -25.36 -2.91
N ALA A 72 7.54 -24.23 -3.48
CA ALA A 72 7.83 -23.88 -4.88
C ALA A 72 9.33 -23.78 -5.15
N LEU A 73 10.10 -23.17 -4.24
CA LEU A 73 11.56 -23.07 -4.37
C LEU A 73 12.21 -24.47 -4.34
N ALA A 74 11.79 -25.33 -3.40
CA ALA A 74 12.30 -26.70 -3.32
C ALA A 74 11.97 -27.54 -4.57
N GLU A 75 10.84 -27.30 -5.23
CA GLU A 75 10.49 -27.92 -6.52
C GLU A 75 11.44 -27.47 -7.64
N ARG A 76 11.73 -26.16 -7.69
CA ARG A 76 12.62 -25.54 -8.68
C ARG A 76 14.08 -26.02 -8.51
N GLU A 77 14.56 -26.11 -7.29
CA GLU A 77 15.89 -26.64 -6.97
C GLU A 77 16.04 -28.09 -7.43
N ARG A 78 15.04 -28.96 -7.13
CA ARG A 78 15.06 -30.35 -7.60
C ARG A 78 15.05 -30.48 -9.12
N ALA A 79 14.42 -29.55 -9.81
CA ALA A 79 14.36 -29.51 -11.26
C ALA A 79 15.54 -28.73 -11.90
N ASN A 80 16.41 -28.12 -11.09
CA ASN A 80 17.52 -27.27 -11.51
C ASN A 80 17.10 -26.19 -12.53
N LEU A 81 16.02 -25.45 -12.21
CA LEU A 81 15.39 -24.52 -13.14
C LEU A 81 16.04 -23.14 -13.14
N ASP A 82 16.61 -22.69 -12.01
CA ASP A 82 16.99 -21.30 -11.84
C ASP A 82 18.44 -21.03 -12.29
N PRO A 83 18.68 -20.02 -13.13
CA PRO A 83 20.02 -19.63 -13.57
C PRO A 83 20.82 -18.89 -12.47
N VAL A 84 20.14 -18.46 -11.40
CA VAL A 84 20.71 -17.73 -10.26
C VAL A 84 20.17 -18.31 -8.96
N GLU A 85 20.87 -18.10 -7.87
CA GLU A 85 20.41 -18.50 -6.54
C GLU A 85 19.24 -17.65 -6.10
N LEU A 86 18.13 -18.27 -5.69
CA LEU A 86 16.96 -17.63 -5.07
C LEU A 86 16.98 -17.97 -3.58
N ARG A 87 16.78 -16.96 -2.72
CA ARG A 87 16.74 -17.13 -1.26
C ARG A 87 15.49 -16.50 -0.69
N ILE A 88 14.79 -17.21 0.17
CA ILE A 88 13.65 -16.68 0.93
C ILE A 88 14.17 -15.98 2.17
N VAL A 89 13.62 -14.82 2.47
CA VAL A 89 13.93 -14.05 3.69
C VAL A 89 12.61 -13.65 4.34
N GLU A 90 12.41 -14.07 5.58
CA GLU A 90 11.33 -13.55 6.41
C GLU A 90 11.66 -12.12 6.84
N VAL A 91 10.71 -11.21 6.70
CA VAL A 91 10.85 -9.81 7.08
C VAL A 91 9.77 -9.39 8.06
N SER A 92 10.09 -8.37 8.86
CA SER A 92 9.21 -7.85 9.91
C SER A 92 7.89 -7.35 9.35
N GLU A 93 6.84 -7.51 10.14
CA GLU A 93 5.57 -6.84 9.91
C GLU A 93 5.59 -5.48 10.61
N ALA A 94 5.54 -4.41 9.81
CA ALA A 94 5.27 -3.04 10.25
C ALA A 94 4.83 -2.25 9.02
N TYR A 95 4.01 -1.22 9.21
CA TYR A 95 3.49 -0.42 8.09
C TYR A 95 4.59 0.14 7.19
N VAL A 96 5.70 0.58 7.77
CA VAL A 96 6.84 1.15 7.04
C VAL A 96 7.91 0.13 6.63
N ALA A 97 7.80 -1.14 7.03
CA ALA A 97 8.83 -2.16 6.74
C ALA A 97 8.97 -2.45 5.24
N GLY A 98 7.87 -2.36 4.49
CA GLY A 98 7.86 -2.52 3.03
C GLY A 98 8.42 -1.34 2.23
N GLU A 99 8.79 -0.22 2.89
CA GLU A 99 9.47 0.90 2.21
C GLU A 99 10.88 0.48 1.78
N GLU A 100 11.31 0.88 0.56
CA GLU A 100 12.54 0.36 -0.07
C GLU A 100 13.80 0.46 0.81
N SER A 101 13.95 1.57 1.54
CA SER A 101 15.13 1.77 2.39
C SER A 101 15.00 1.08 3.75
N ALA A 102 13.78 0.90 4.25
CA ALA A 102 13.50 0.12 5.46
C ALA A 102 13.81 -1.35 5.24
N LEU A 103 13.32 -1.90 4.12
CA LEU A 103 13.60 -3.28 3.74
C LEU A 103 15.10 -3.54 3.56
N VAL A 104 15.82 -2.65 2.86
CA VAL A 104 17.29 -2.76 2.73
C VAL A 104 17.99 -2.68 4.08
N ASN A 105 17.53 -1.83 4.98
CA ASN A 105 18.11 -1.70 6.32
C ASN A 105 17.95 -3.02 7.11
N GLU A 106 16.77 -3.62 7.07
CA GLU A 106 16.49 -4.92 7.71
C GLU A 106 17.36 -6.05 7.10
N LEU A 107 17.41 -6.14 5.77
CA LEU A 107 18.25 -7.12 5.06
C LEU A 107 19.76 -6.95 5.34
N ASN A 108 20.18 -5.77 5.79
CA ASN A 108 21.52 -5.50 6.26
C ASN A 108 21.71 -5.74 7.78
N GLY A 109 20.70 -6.26 8.48
CA GLY A 109 20.74 -6.57 9.92
C GLY A 109 20.40 -5.38 10.82
N GLY A 110 19.87 -4.28 10.27
CA GLY A 110 19.32 -3.15 11.03
C GLY A 110 17.82 -3.33 11.32
N PRO A 111 17.20 -2.35 11.99
CA PRO A 111 15.75 -2.38 12.19
C PRO A 111 15.00 -2.15 10.86
N ALA A 112 13.77 -2.67 10.76
CA ALA A 112 12.87 -2.45 9.62
C ALA A 112 12.31 -1.00 9.58
N LYS A 113 13.21 -0.04 9.48
CA LYS A 113 12.90 1.40 9.49
C LYS A 113 13.61 2.11 8.35
N PRO A 114 12.95 3.09 7.69
CA PRO A 114 13.54 3.87 6.62
C PRO A 114 14.87 4.49 6.99
N THR A 115 15.80 4.51 6.04
CA THR A 115 17.10 5.16 6.21
C THR A 115 17.15 6.45 5.41
N PHE A 116 18.15 7.27 5.69
CA PHE A 116 18.36 8.52 4.96
C PHE A 116 18.75 8.27 3.49
N VAL A 117 18.09 8.95 2.59
CA VAL A 117 18.33 8.87 1.15
C VAL A 117 18.73 10.27 0.64
N PRO A 118 19.81 10.46 -0.15
CA PRO A 118 20.67 9.48 -0.82
C PRO A 118 21.71 8.82 0.14
N PRO A 119 22.33 7.68 -0.24
CA PRO A 119 22.20 6.98 -1.52
C PRO A 119 20.91 6.15 -1.61
N ARG A 120 20.33 6.02 -2.83
CA ARG A 120 19.22 5.12 -3.06
C ARG A 120 19.68 3.66 -3.20
N PRO A 121 18.81 2.65 -2.95
CA PRO A 121 19.17 1.24 -3.03
C PRO A 121 19.83 0.82 -4.35
N PHE A 122 19.42 1.40 -5.47
CA PHE A 122 20.05 1.11 -6.77
C PHE A 122 21.51 1.58 -6.90
N VAL A 123 21.98 2.42 -5.97
CA VAL A 123 23.39 2.83 -5.85
C VAL A 123 24.09 2.03 -4.77
N ARG A 124 23.45 1.88 -3.60
CA ARG A 124 23.99 1.19 -2.42
C ARG A 124 22.84 0.59 -1.60
N GLY A 125 22.56 -0.68 -1.82
CA GLY A 125 21.50 -1.43 -1.17
C GLY A 125 22.00 -2.55 -0.27
N VAL A 126 21.51 -3.76 -0.47
CA VAL A 126 21.80 -4.95 0.33
C VAL A 126 23.29 -5.30 0.22
N GLY A 127 23.96 -5.52 1.35
CA GLY A 127 25.40 -5.78 1.39
C GLY A 127 26.24 -4.65 0.79
N GLY A 128 25.70 -3.44 0.66
CA GLY A 128 26.33 -2.30 0.00
C GLY A 128 26.41 -2.44 -1.53
N MET A 129 25.71 -3.41 -2.12
CA MET A 129 25.64 -3.63 -3.57
C MET A 129 24.49 -2.86 -4.20
N PRO A 130 24.57 -2.50 -5.51
CA PRO A 130 23.42 -2.01 -6.25
C PRO A 130 22.26 -3.01 -6.15
N THR A 131 21.10 -2.56 -5.73
CA THR A 131 19.96 -3.45 -5.48
C THR A 131 18.75 -3.00 -6.27
N LEU A 132 18.17 -3.91 -7.06
CA LEU A 132 16.85 -3.75 -7.64
C LEU A 132 15.81 -4.27 -6.67
N ILE A 133 14.93 -3.40 -6.20
CA ILE A 133 13.77 -3.78 -5.39
C ILE A 133 12.52 -3.63 -6.25
N GLN A 134 11.73 -4.69 -6.33
CA GLN A 134 10.45 -4.70 -7.04
C GLN A 134 9.38 -5.40 -6.22
N ASN A 135 8.17 -4.89 -6.26
CA ASN A 135 7.03 -5.57 -5.70
C ASN A 135 6.78 -6.92 -6.42
N VAL A 136 6.25 -7.91 -5.70
CA VAL A 136 5.99 -9.26 -6.25
C VAL A 136 5.02 -9.25 -7.44
N GLU A 137 4.03 -8.35 -7.47
CA GLU A 137 3.12 -8.18 -8.61
C GLU A 137 3.87 -7.69 -9.86
N THR A 138 4.81 -6.75 -9.71
CA THR A 138 5.66 -6.27 -10.81
C THR A 138 6.52 -7.41 -11.38
N LEU A 139 7.05 -8.28 -10.53
CA LEU A 139 7.83 -9.44 -10.96
C LEU A 139 6.95 -10.50 -11.64
N ALA A 140 5.73 -10.72 -11.15
CA ALA A 140 4.75 -11.58 -11.82
C ALA A 140 4.45 -11.07 -13.23
N HIS A 141 4.24 -9.78 -13.42
CA HIS A 141 4.06 -9.18 -14.73
C HIS A 141 5.30 -9.32 -15.62
N LEU A 142 6.51 -9.17 -15.06
CA LEU A 142 7.75 -9.41 -15.81
C LEU A 142 7.82 -10.84 -16.38
N ALA A 143 7.42 -11.83 -15.57
CA ALA A 143 7.36 -13.22 -16.02
C ALA A 143 6.34 -13.41 -17.16
N PHE A 144 5.16 -12.82 -17.07
CA PHE A 144 4.16 -12.84 -18.14
C PHE A 144 4.65 -12.17 -19.41
N VAL A 145 5.25 -10.99 -19.32
CA VAL A 145 5.81 -10.28 -20.48
C VAL A 145 6.92 -11.08 -21.14
N ALA A 146 7.78 -11.73 -20.36
CA ALA A 146 8.82 -12.60 -20.91
C ALA A 146 8.26 -13.84 -21.64
N ARG A 147 7.15 -14.40 -21.13
CA ARG A 147 6.51 -15.59 -21.67
C ARG A 147 5.64 -15.33 -22.90
N PHE A 148 4.81 -14.27 -22.86
CA PHE A 148 3.76 -14.02 -23.84
C PHE A 148 4.08 -12.83 -24.76
N GLY A 149 5.07 -12.04 -24.43
CA GLY A 149 5.49 -10.86 -25.19
C GLY A 149 4.80 -9.56 -24.76
N PRO A 150 5.39 -8.41 -25.15
CA PRO A 150 4.87 -7.09 -24.77
C PRO A 150 3.55 -6.74 -25.45
N ASP A 151 3.27 -7.29 -26.63
CA ASP A 151 2.03 -7.01 -27.37
C ASP A 151 0.84 -7.62 -26.63
N TRP A 152 0.97 -8.89 -26.18
CA TRP A 152 -0.02 -9.54 -25.33
C TRP A 152 -0.30 -8.71 -24.05
N PHE A 153 0.74 -8.22 -23.39
CA PHE A 153 0.57 -7.43 -22.18
C PHE A 153 -0.20 -6.12 -22.43
N ARG A 154 -0.08 -5.57 -23.65
CA ARG A 154 -0.77 -4.35 -24.06
C ARG A 154 -2.18 -4.54 -24.59
N GLU A 155 -2.68 -5.76 -24.70
CA GLU A 155 -4.06 -6.04 -25.09
C GLU A 155 -5.07 -5.53 -24.07
N LEU A 156 -4.65 -5.45 -22.79
CA LEU A 156 -5.45 -4.90 -21.68
C LEU A 156 -4.81 -3.61 -21.17
N GLY A 157 -5.64 -2.83 -20.47
CA GLY A 157 -5.22 -1.55 -19.90
C GLY A 157 -5.36 -0.39 -20.89
N THR A 158 -4.64 0.69 -20.62
CA THR A 158 -4.61 1.88 -21.47
C THR A 158 -3.27 1.97 -22.20
N THR A 159 -3.16 2.88 -23.17
CA THR A 159 -1.89 3.15 -23.86
C THR A 159 -0.79 3.63 -22.90
N GLU A 160 -1.18 4.40 -21.87
CA GLU A 160 -0.26 4.96 -20.86
C GLU A 160 0.03 3.97 -19.73
N ASP A 161 -1.00 3.22 -19.31
CA ASP A 161 -0.94 2.23 -18.24
C ASP A 161 -1.42 0.86 -18.81
N PRO A 162 -0.56 0.11 -19.54
CA PRO A 162 -0.93 -1.19 -20.11
C PRO A 162 -0.95 -2.29 -19.06
N GLY A 163 -1.69 -3.36 -19.37
CA GLY A 163 -1.79 -4.57 -18.54
C GLY A 163 -2.93 -4.51 -17.53
N THR A 164 -2.78 -5.34 -16.52
CA THR A 164 -3.72 -5.48 -15.40
C THR A 164 -3.07 -5.07 -14.09
N GLN A 165 -3.88 -4.94 -13.05
CA GLN A 165 -3.43 -4.70 -11.68
C GLN A 165 -4.36 -5.42 -10.71
N LEU A 166 -3.84 -5.82 -9.56
CA LEU A 166 -4.62 -6.39 -8.48
C LEU A 166 -5.18 -5.30 -7.57
N VAL A 167 -6.45 -5.40 -7.25
CA VAL A 167 -7.15 -4.47 -6.36
C VAL A 167 -7.88 -5.24 -5.28
N THR A 168 -7.52 -4.99 -4.02
CA THR A 168 -8.29 -5.46 -2.87
C THR A 168 -9.50 -4.55 -2.68
N LEU A 169 -10.70 -5.10 -2.83
CA LEU A 169 -11.96 -4.42 -2.65
C LEU A 169 -12.63 -4.90 -1.37
N SER A 170 -12.99 -3.98 -0.47
CA SER A 170 -13.61 -4.30 0.81
C SER A 170 -14.69 -3.29 1.23
N GLY A 171 -15.23 -3.46 2.44
CA GLY A 171 -16.29 -2.63 2.99
C GLY A 171 -17.68 -3.06 2.50
N SER A 172 -18.55 -2.10 2.18
CA SER A 172 -19.94 -2.35 1.81
C SER A 172 -20.12 -2.86 0.37
N VAL A 173 -19.51 -4.02 0.07
CA VAL A 173 -19.63 -4.73 -1.20
C VAL A 173 -20.14 -6.15 -0.97
N ARG A 174 -20.73 -6.78 -1.99
CA ARG A 174 -21.34 -8.12 -1.84
C ARG A 174 -20.30 -9.22 -1.77
N SER A 175 -19.21 -9.08 -2.51
CA SER A 175 -18.12 -10.05 -2.54
C SER A 175 -16.80 -9.31 -2.34
N PRO A 176 -16.38 -9.08 -1.08
CA PRO A 176 -15.05 -8.54 -0.81
C PRO A 176 -13.96 -9.53 -1.23
N GLY A 177 -12.80 -9.02 -1.65
CA GLY A 177 -11.67 -9.84 -2.06
C GLY A 177 -10.70 -9.12 -2.99
N CYS A 178 -9.74 -9.85 -3.52
CA CYS A 178 -8.75 -9.32 -4.45
C CYS A 178 -9.19 -9.62 -5.90
N TYR A 179 -9.21 -8.59 -6.75
CA TYR A 179 -9.67 -8.63 -8.13
C TYR A 179 -8.55 -8.22 -9.07
N GLU A 180 -8.36 -8.97 -10.15
CA GLU A 180 -7.53 -8.54 -11.27
C GLU A 180 -8.37 -7.68 -12.22
N VAL A 181 -7.95 -6.45 -12.44
CA VAL A 181 -8.65 -5.49 -13.29
C VAL A 181 -7.71 -4.87 -14.32
N PRO A 182 -8.20 -4.52 -15.53
CA PRO A 182 -7.40 -3.75 -16.47
C PRO A 182 -6.97 -2.42 -15.87
N CYS A 183 -5.72 -2.01 -16.07
CA CYS A 183 -5.26 -0.68 -15.70
C CYS A 183 -6.13 0.38 -16.41
N GLY A 184 -6.70 1.31 -15.64
CA GLY A 184 -7.65 2.30 -16.18
C GLY A 184 -9.10 1.83 -16.28
N GLY A 185 -9.42 0.62 -15.83
CA GLY A 185 -10.80 0.18 -15.63
C GLY A 185 -11.55 1.12 -14.67
N SER A 186 -12.88 1.19 -14.79
CA SER A 186 -13.67 2.07 -13.92
C SER A 186 -13.90 1.44 -12.54
N LEU A 187 -14.10 2.27 -11.53
CA LEU A 187 -14.53 1.78 -10.21
C LEU A 187 -15.88 1.05 -10.31
N THR A 188 -16.75 1.45 -11.25
CA THR A 188 -18.02 0.77 -11.49
C THR A 188 -17.81 -0.65 -11.98
N ASP A 189 -16.91 -0.89 -12.93
CA ASP A 189 -16.61 -2.24 -13.42
C ASP A 189 -16.09 -3.15 -12.29
N LEU A 190 -15.23 -2.61 -11.42
CA LEU A 190 -14.74 -3.33 -10.24
C LEU A 190 -15.90 -3.69 -9.29
N LEU A 191 -16.80 -2.75 -9.02
CA LEU A 191 -17.98 -3.01 -8.17
C LEU A 191 -18.91 -4.03 -8.80
N GLU A 192 -19.14 -3.98 -10.12
CA GLU A 192 -19.95 -4.96 -10.84
C GLU A 192 -19.35 -6.36 -10.77
N ALA A 193 -18.02 -6.50 -10.93
CA ALA A 193 -17.31 -7.76 -10.77
C ALA A 193 -17.50 -8.35 -9.36
N ALA A 194 -17.63 -7.51 -8.33
CA ALA A 194 -17.91 -7.91 -6.96
C ALA A 194 -19.42 -8.13 -6.67
N GLY A 195 -20.28 -8.14 -7.70
CA GLY A 195 -21.73 -8.30 -7.55
C GLY A 195 -22.46 -7.05 -7.05
N GLY A 196 -21.80 -5.91 -7.04
CA GLY A 196 -22.32 -4.63 -6.58
C GLY A 196 -22.09 -4.36 -5.09
N THR A 197 -22.62 -3.25 -4.61
CA THR A 197 -22.59 -2.88 -3.20
C THR A 197 -23.61 -3.67 -2.39
N SER A 198 -23.33 -3.91 -1.10
CA SER A 198 -24.27 -4.59 -0.17
C SER A 198 -25.32 -3.65 0.41
N GLY A 199 -25.16 -2.34 0.20
CA GLY A 199 -26.05 -1.28 0.64
C GLY A 199 -25.62 0.07 0.08
N PRO A 200 -26.26 1.18 0.49
CA PRO A 200 -25.87 2.52 0.06
C PRO A 200 -24.46 2.86 0.55
N VAL A 201 -23.61 3.37 -0.34
CA VAL A 201 -22.23 3.77 -0.06
C VAL A 201 -22.15 5.29 0.00
N GLN A 202 -21.57 5.83 1.08
CA GLN A 202 -21.36 7.26 1.23
C GLN A 202 -20.04 7.74 0.62
N ALA A 203 -19.02 6.89 0.64
CA ALA A 203 -17.70 7.24 0.16
C ALA A 203 -16.86 6.00 -0.20
N PHE A 204 -15.82 6.22 -1.01
CA PHE A 204 -14.77 5.25 -1.30
C PHE A 204 -13.42 5.77 -0.84
N LEU A 205 -12.66 4.95 -0.10
CA LEU A 205 -11.24 5.18 0.13
C LEU A 205 -10.46 4.45 -0.95
N VAL A 206 -9.71 5.18 -1.76
CA VAL A 206 -8.90 4.64 -2.86
C VAL A 206 -7.43 4.84 -2.58
N GLY A 207 -6.65 3.77 -2.61
CA GLY A 207 -5.20 3.80 -2.38
C GLY A 207 -4.77 3.45 -0.96
N GLY A 208 -5.62 2.76 -0.18
CA GLY A 208 -5.34 2.33 1.18
C GLY A 208 -5.23 3.50 2.16
N TYR A 209 -4.48 3.30 3.24
CA TYR A 209 -4.35 4.29 4.33
C TYR A 209 -3.47 5.49 3.98
N SER A 210 -2.71 5.40 2.91
CA SER A 210 -2.04 6.55 2.27
C SER A 210 -2.85 7.14 1.12
N GLY A 211 -4.13 6.77 0.99
CA GLY A 211 -5.01 7.08 -0.14
C GLY A 211 -5.84 8.35 0.01
N THR A 212 -6.94 8.37 -0.72
CA THR A 212 -7.82 9.53 -0.87
C THR A 212 -9.29 9.12 -0.76
N TRP A 213 -10.06 9.84 0.04
CA TRP A 213 -11.51 9.71 0.12
C TRP A 213 -12.21 10.37 -1.05
N PHE A 214 -13.14 9.66 -1.65
CA PHE A 214 -14.06 10.14 -2.69
C PHE A 214 -15.50 9.97 -2.25
N ALA A 215 -16.37 10.94 -2.54
CA ALA A 215 -17.80 10.82 -2.27
C ALA A 215 -18.43 9.67 -3.06
N GLY A 216 -19.44 8.99 -2.52
CA GLY A 216 -20.03 7.79 -3.13
C GLY A 216 -20.57 7.98 -4.54
N GLY A 217 -21.04 9.19 -4.88
CA GLY A 217 -21.54 9.50 -6.22
C GLY A 217 -20.48 9.62 -7.32
N VAL A 218 -19.19 9.55 -6.99
CA VAL A 218 -18.10 9.70 -7.98
C VAL A 218 -17.75 8.39 -8.70
N ALA A 219 -18.25 7.24 -8.22
CA ALA A 219 -17.87 5.92 -8.74
C ALA A 219 -17.96 5.77 -10.28
N PRO A 220 -19.00 6.30 -10.98
CA PRO A 220 -19.10 6.14 -12.43
C PRO A 220 -17.98 6.83 -13.22
N ASP A 221 -17.43 7.91 -12.68
CA ASP A 221 -16.43 8.75 -13.34
C ASP A 221 -14.99 8.46 -12.89
N LEU A 222 -14.81 7.57 -11.89
CA LEU A 222 -13.50 7.27 -11.33
C LEU A 222 -12.85 6.09 -12.06
N HIS A 223 -11.78 6.39 -12.80
CA HIS A 223 -10.95 5.39 -13.45
C HIS A 223 -9.70 5.07 -12.63
N LEU A 224 -9.40 3.77 -12.49
CA LEU A 224 -8.27 3.25 -11.71
C LEU A 224 -6.98 3.24 -12.55
N SER A 225 -6.62 4.41 -13.10
CA SER A 225 -5.36 4.64 -13.82
C SER A 225 -4.48 5.64 -13.08
N HIS A 226 -3.16 5.55 -13.28
CA HIS A 226 -2.23 6.51 -12.69
C HIS A 226 -2.50 7.95 -13.13
N SER A 227 -2.82 8.16 -14.39
CA SER A 227 -3.09 9.49 -14.93
C SER A 227 -4.36 10.11 -14.35
N CYS A 228 -5.46 9.35 -14.30
CA CYS A 228 -6.73 9.81 -13.72
C CYS A 228 -6.57 10.13 -12.23
N LEU A 229 -6.06 9.19 -11.43
CA LEU A 229 -5.92 9.37 -9.99
C LEU A 229 -4.96 10.50 -9.64
N ARG A 230 -3.86 10.65 -10.37
CA ARG A 230 -2.91 11.77 -10.16
C ARG A 230 -3.58 13.13 -10.41
N SER A 231 -4.46 13.25 -11.40
CA SER A 231 -5.18 14.50 -11.67
C SER A 231 -6.12 14.90 -10.51
N LEU A 232 -6.50 13.93 -9.68
CA LEU A 232 -7.36 14.10 -8.50
C LEU A 232 -6.58 14.16 -7.18
N ASP A 233 -5.26 14.34 -7.21
CA ASP A 233 -4.36 14.28 -6.04
C ASP A 233 -4.48 12.91 -5.31
N ALA A 234 -4.67 11.84 -6.07
CA ALA A 234 -4.85 10.47 -5.58
C ALA A 234 -3.85 9.50 -6.24
N SER A 235 -3.83 8.29 -5.72
CA SER A 235 -3.02 7.18 -6.23
C SER A 235 -3.69 5.88 -5.81
N LEU A 236 -3.62 4.84 -6.64
CA LEU A 236 -4.11 3.52 -6.25
C LEU A 236 -3.23 2.86 -5.16
N GLY A 237 -1.98 3.32 -5.03
CA GLY A 237 -1.06 2.86 -3.98
C GLY A 237 -0.91 1.34 -3.96
N PRO A 238 -1.22 0.68 -2.81
CA PRO A 238 -1.15 -0.77 -2.67
C PRO A 238 -2.31 -1.53 -3.35
N GLY A 239 -3.08 -0.90 -4.25
CA GLY A 239 -4.20 -1.55 -4.90
C GLY A 239 -5.39 -1.78 -3.96
N VAL A 240 -5.82 -0.78 -3.21
CA VAL A 240 -6.92 -0.91 -2.23
C VAL A 240 -8.06 0.04 -2.54
N VAL A 241 -9.28 -0.49 -2.48
CA VAL A 241 -10.53 0.27 -2.52
C VAL A 241 -11.45 -0.20 -1.40
N ILE A 242 -11.92 0.73 -0.55
CA ILE A 242 -12.83 0.44 0.55
C ILE A 242 -14.13 1.22 0.36
N ALA A 243 -15.25 0.53 0.29
CA ALA A 243 -16.58 1.12 0.19
C ALA A 243 -17.16 1.38 1.58
N LEU A 244 -17.25 2.65 1.99
CA LEU A 244 -17.78 3.04 3.29
C LEU A 244 -19.31 3.15 3.24
N PRO A 245 -20.08 2.38 4.05
CA PRO A 245 -21.52 2.41 4.02
C PRO A 245 -22.09 3.73 4.59
N VAL A 246 -23.28 4.09 4.13
CA VAL A 246 -24.07 5.14 4.78
C VAL A 246 -24.37 4.73 6.22
N GLY A 247 -24.18 5.65 7.16
CA GLY A 247 -24.33 5.41 8.61
C GLY A 247 -23.03 5.20 9.36
N ALA A 248 -21.92 4.90 8.67
CA ALA A 248 -20.59 4.94 9.26
C ALA A 248 -20.12 6.40 9.45
N CYS A 249 -19.20 6.63 10.37
CA CYS A 249 -18.57 7.93 10.55
C CYS A 249 -17.18 7.97 9.89
N ALA A 250 -17.09 8.56 8.72
CA ALA A 250 -15.83 8.68 8.00
C ALA A 250 -14.75 9.47 8.77
N VAL A 251 -15.17 10.43 9.59
CA VAL A 251 -14.26 11.22 10.45
C VAL A 251 -13.63 10.34 11.52
N ALA A 252 -14.44 9.52 12.20
CA ALA A 252 -13.97 8.60 13.23
C ALA A 252 -13.07 7.49 12.62
N GLU A 253 -13.47 6.91 11.48
CA GLU A 253 -12.64 5.92 10.78
C GLU A 253 -11.30 6.50 10.34
N THR A 254 -11.30 7.74 9.82
CA THR A 254 -10.05 8.42 9.43
C THR A 254 -9.17 8.72 10.64
N ALA A 255 -9.76 9.15 11.77
CA ALA A 255 -9.01 9.43 13.00
C ALA A 255 -8.33 8.16 13.53
N ARG A 256 -9.04 7.03 13.55
CA ARG A 256 -8.54 5.73 13.98
C ARG A 256 -7.37 5.24 13.10
N VAL A 257 -7.54 5.34 11.77
CA VAL A 257 -6.46 4.99 10.83
C VAL A 257 -5.26 5.94 10.96
N LEU A 258 -5.50 7.23 11.15
CA LEU A 258 -4.41 8.19 11.31
C LEU A 258 -3.62 7.96 12.59
N ARG A 259 -4.29 7.58 13.71
CA ARG A 259 -3.62 7.17 14.96
C ARG A 259 -2.72 5.97 14.70
N PHE A 260 -3.24 4.93 14.05
CA PHE A 260 -2.44 3.79 13.63
C PHE A 260 -1.21 4.20 12.79
N LEU A 261 -1.38 5.08 11.80
CA LEU A 261 -0.26 5.56 10.99
C LEU A 261 0.76 6.39 11.78
N ALA A 262 0.32 7.12 12.80
CA ALA A 262 1.23 7.86 13.69
C ALA A 262 2.06 6.90 14.54
N ASP A 263 1.42 5.89 15.13
CA ASP A 263 2.06 4.89 15.99
C ASP A 263 3.02 3.99 15.21
N GLU A 264 2.65 3.58 14.00
CA GLU A 264 3.47 2.78 13.06
C GLU A 264 4.57 3.60 12.35
N SER A 265 4.70 4.88 12.67
CA SER A 265 5.75 5.70 12.07
C SER A 265 7.15 5.26 12.50
N ALA A 266 8.15 5.51 11.67
CA ALA A 266 9.54 5.20 12.01
C ALA A 266 10.06 5.95 13.26
N GLY A 267 9.42 7.07 13.64
CA GLY A 267 9.81 7.87 14.80
C GLY A 267 11.17 8.55 14.66
N GLN A 268 11.65 8.81 13.44
CA GLN A 268 13.04 9.26 13.19
C GLN A 268 13.15 10.72 12.73
N CYS A 269 12.07 11.34 12.30
CA CYS A 269 12.09 12.74 11.84
C CYS A 269 10.95 13.55 12.46
N GLY A 270 11.07 14.87 12.44
CA GLY A 270 10.08 15.77 13.03
C GLY A 270 8.63 15.51 12.58
N PRO A 271 8.36 15.32 11.29
CA PRO A 271 7.05 14.92 10.81
C PRO A 271 6.43 13.70 11.50
N CYS A 272 7.21 12.66 11.80
CA CYS A 272 6.75 11.47 12.52
C CYS A 272 6.67 11.71 14.05
N VAL A 273 7.76 12.24 14.65
CA VAL A 273 7.88 12.34 16.11
C VAL A 273 6.86 13.32 16.72
N PHE A 274 6.53 14.39 16.00
CA PHE A 274 5.66 15.45 16.48
C PHE A 274 4.45 15.69 15.57
N GLY A 275 4.68 15.63 14.25
CA GLY A 275 3.69 16.10 13.29
C GLY A 275 2.48 15.19 13.18
N LEU A 276 2.68 13.90 12.95
CA LEU A 276 1.58 12.94 12.77
C LEU A 276 0.79 12.75 14.07
N ASP A 277 1.50 12.68 15.21
CA ASP A 277 0.87 12.52 16.51
C ASP A 277 -0.05 13.70 16.84
N MET A 278 0.44 14.93 16.64
CA MET A 278 -0.36 16.15 16.83
C MET A 278 -1.59 16.22 15.92
N VAL A 279 -1.45 15.79 14.66
CA VAL A 279 -2.59 15.78 13.72
C VAL A 279 -3.58 14.67 14.08
N ALA A 280 -3.10 13.51 14.55
CA ALA A 280 -3.95 12.41 15.00
C ALA A 280 -4.78 12.81 16.22
N GLU A 281 -4.14 13.37 17.25
CA GLU A 281 -4.81 13.86 18.46
C GLU A 281 -5.91 14.87 18.14
N GLU A 282 -5.63 15.87 17.31
CA GLU A 282 -6.62 16.87 16.92
C GLU A 282 -7.80 16.26 16.15
N LEU A 283 -7.53 15.29 15.25
CA LEU A 283 -8.59 14.62 14.48
C LEU A 283 -9.43 13.69 15.37
N GLU A 284 -8.84 13.06 16.38
CA GLU A 284 -9.53 12.27 17.40
C GLU A 284 -10.45 13.16 18.25
N GLU A 285 -9.97 14.36 18.69
CA GLU A 285 -10.80 15.32 19.39
C GLU A 285 -11.99 15.81 18.55
N ILE A 286 -11.77 16.06 17.24
CA ILE A 286 -12.83 16.38 16.29
C ILE A 286 -13.81 15.19 16.21
N ALA A 287 -13.32 13.97 15.99
CA ALA A 287 -14.16 12.78 15.87
C ALA A 287 -15.03 12.56 17.12
N ALA A 288 -14.49 12.83 18.31
CA ALA A 288 -15.21 12.73 19.57
C ALA A 288 -16.17 13.91 19.85
N GLY A 289 -16.11 14.99 19.06
CA GLY A 289 -16.93 16.20 19.29
C GLY A 289 -16.49 17.06 20.47
N VAL A 290 -15.23 16.95 20.88
CA VAL A 290 -14.64 17.68 22.01
C VAL A 290 -13.51 18.64 21.60
N ALA A 291 -13.25 18.74 20.29
CA ALA A 291 -12.21 19.59 19.75
C ALA A 291 -12.42 21.07 20.11
N ARG A 292 -11.33 21.78 20.30
CA ARG A 292 -11.35 23.25 20.39
C ARG A 292 -11.80 23.83 19.03
N PRO A 293 -12.43 25.02 19.02
CA PRO A 293 -12.84 25.66 17.77
C PRO A 293 -11.70 25.71 16.74
N GLN A 294 -12.05 25.56 15.45
CA GLN A 294 -11.10 25.64 14.34
C GLN A 294 -10.07 24.50 14.30
N GLY A 295 -10.42 23.28 14.74
CA GLY A 295 -9.56 22.09 14.67
C GLY A 295 -9.14 21.75 13.25
N ALA A 296 -10.10 21.72 12.34
CA ALA A 296 -9.85 21.45 10.92
C ALA A 296 -8.90 22.47 10.29
N GLU A 297 -9.01 23.76 10.64
CA GLU A 297 -8.12 24.83 10.14
C GLU A 297 -6.70 24.66 10.70
N ARG A 298 -6.56 24.25 11.97
CA ARG A 298 -5.24 23.90 12.55
C ARG A 298 -4.59 22.74 11.78
N ILE A 299 -5.35 21.67 11.55
CA ILE A 299 -4.84 20.52 10.76
C ILE A 299 -4.40 20.97 9.36
N TRP A 300 -5.15 21.83 8.69
CA TRP A 300 -4.76 22.42 7.40
C TRP A 300 -3.46 23.22 7.48
N GLY A 301 -3.24 23.98 8.55
CA GLY A 301 -2.01 24.71 8.81
C GLY A 301 -0.82 23.76 8.96
N TRP A 302 -0.93 22.79 9.87
CA TRP A 302 0.12 21.80 10.13
C TRP A 302 0.45 20.94 8.91
N ASN A 303 -0.57 20.58 8.13
CA ASN A 303 -0.35 19.82 6.89
C ASN A 303 0.63 20.52 5.94
N LYS A 304 0.52 21.84 5.79
CA LYS A 304 1.45 22.64 4.96
C LYS A 304 2.87 22.67 5.54
N GLU A 305 2.99 22.61 6.86
CA GLU A 305 4.28 22.65 7.54
C GLU A 305 4.98 21.28 7.54
N ILE A 306 4.22 20.17 7.59
CA ILE A 306 4.75 18.81 7.69
C ILE A 306 5.03 18.22 6.30
N ALA A 307 4.18 18.52 5.31
CA ALA A 307 4.25 17.92 3.99
C ALA A 307 5.61 18.13 3.32
N GLY A 308 6.18 17.07 2.78
CA GLY A 308 7.47 17.09 2.07
C GLY A 308 8.70 17.20 2.95
N ARG A 309 8.56 17.19 4.29
CA ARG A 309 9.69 17.29 5.23
C ARG A 309 10.06 15.95 5.89
N GLY A 310 9.35 14.88 5.56
CA GLY A 310 9.68 13.53 6.02
C GLY A 310 10.92 12.98 5.35
N ALA A 311 11.67 12.11 6.04
CA ALA A 311 12.78 11.35 5.45
C ALA A 311 12.30 10.29 4.45
N CYS A 312 11.06 9.80 4.62
CA CYS A 312 10.35 8.90 3.69
C CYS A 312 8.98 9.50 3.31
N HIS A 313 8.19 8.76 2.51
CA HIS A 313 6.89 9.23 2.04
C HIS A 313 5.73 8.98 3.02
N HIS A 314 5.95 8.27 4.14
CA HIS A 314 4.93 7.92 5.10
C HIS A 314 4.12 9.12 5.62
N PRO A 315 4.72 10.24 6.11
CA PRO A 315 3.95 11.39 6.55
C PRO A 315 3.11 12.02 5.43
N ASN A 316 3.61 12.03 4.20
CA ASN A 316 2.87 12.58 3.07
C ASN A 316 1.62 11.75 2.74
N GLY A 317 1.70 10.42 2.85
CA GLY A 317 0.58 9.51 2.69
C GLY A 317 -0.50 9.75 3.75
N ALA A 318 -0.13 9.72 5.03
CA ALA A 318 -1.03 9.99 6.15
C ALA A 318 -1.73 11.36 6.02
N LEU A 319 -0.98 12.39 5.67
CA LEU A 319 -1.53 13.73 5.45
C LEU A 319 -2.45 13.82 4.22
N ARG A 320 -2.26 12.99 3.18
CA ARG A 320 -3.18 12.89 2.03
C ARG A 320 -4.53 12.35 2.48
N LEU A 321 -4.55 11.27 3.26
CA LEU A 321 -5.75 10.71 3.85
C LEU A 321 -6.53 11.78 4.61
N VAL A 322 -5.89 12.49 5.52
CA VAL A 322 -6.52 13.55 6.33
C VAL A 322 -7.06 14.69 5.48
N ARG A 323 -6.25 15.20 4.53
CA ARG A 323 -6.71 16.27 3.62
C ARG A 323 -7.96 15.88 2.86
N SER A 324 -8.00 14.65 2.36
CA SER A 324 -9.16 14.15 1.62
C SER A 324 -10.39 14.00 2.52
N CYS A 325 -10.21 13.55 3.76
CA CYS A 325 -11.27 13.52 4.76
C CYS A 325 -11.86 14.92 5.02
N LEU A 326 -11.01 15.90 5.33
CA LEU A 326 -11.43 17.27 5.58
C LEU A 326 -12.16 17.93 4.38
N LYS A 327 -11.80 17.53 3.16
CA LYS A 327 -12.47 18.01 1.94
C LYS A 327 -13.81 17.32 1.70
N THR A 328 -13.82 15.99 1.73
CA THR A 328 -14.97 15.17 1.34
C THR A 328 -16.09 15.22 2.38
N PHE A 329 -15.72 15.26 3.66
CA PHE A 329 -16.68 15.24 4.79
C PHE A 329 -16.76 16.57 5.52
N ARG A 330 -16.65 17.68 4.81
CA ARG A 330 -16.65 19.04 5.40
C ARG A 330 -17.86 19.31 6.30
N SER A 331 -19.06 18.88 5.91
CA SER A 331 -20.29 19.05 6.69
C SER A 331 -20.22 18.23 8.00
N ASP A 332 -19.69 17.02 7.94
CA ASP A 332 -19.54 16.17 9.13
C ASP A 332 -18.50 16.73 10.08
N ILE A 333 -17.35 17.15 9.56
CA ILE A 333 -16.31 17.85 10.34
C ILE A 333 -16.92 19.05 11.09
N SER A 334 -17.64 19.92 10.40
CA SER A 334 -18.26 21.10 11.04
C SER A 334 -19.28 20.72 12.11
N ARG A 335 -20.03 19.64 11.93
CA ARG A 335 -20.97 19.12 12.91
C ARG A 335 -20.25 18.58 14.15
N HIS A 336 -19.18 17.82 13.97
CA HIS A 336 -18.35 17.29 15.03
C HIS A 336 -17.68 18.42 15.83
N GLU A 337 -17.10 19.42 15.17
CA GLU A 337 -16.55 20.63 15.84
C GLU A 337 -17.61 21.41 16.61
N GLY A 338 -18.87 21.34 16.19
CA GLY A 338 -20.02 21.90 16.89
C GLY A 338 -20.50 21.07 18.10
N GLY A 339 -19.78 20.02 18.49
CA GLY A 339 -20.14 19.15 19.62
C GLY A 339 -21.29 18.16 19.33
N SER A 340 -21.56 17.88 18.05
CA SER A 340 -22.60 16.94 17.62
C SER A 340 -22.02 15.86 16.72
N PRO A 341 -21.19 14.94 17.26
CA PRO A 341 -20.57 13.88 16.46
C PRO A 341 -21.62 12.92 15.85
N CYS A 342 -21.23 12.17 14.84
CA CYS A 342 -22.09 11.17 14.21
C CYS A 342 -22.57 10.14 15.25
N ALA A 343 -23.87 9.92 15.32
CA ALA A 343 -24.43 8.79 16.06
C ALA A 343 -24.24 7.53 15.22
N THR A 344 -23.16 6.79 15.46
CA THR A 344 -22.81 5.58 14.70
C THR A 344 -23.18 4.36 15.51
N GLU A 345 -23.96 3.43 14.91
CA GLU A 345 -24.27 2.15 15.52
C GLU A 345 -23.01 1.31 15.68
N PRO A 346 -22.91 0.42 16.72
CA PRO A 346 -21.71 -0.40 16.92
C PRO A 346 -21.29 -1.21 15.69
N ALA A 347 -22.24 -1.75 14.91
CA ALA A 347 -21.94 -2.51 13.69
C ALA A 347 -21.38 -1.66 12.54
N MET A 348 -21.41 -0.33 12.66
CA MET A 348 -20.90 0.62 11.67
C MET A 348 -19.62 1.34 12.15
N ARG A 349 -18.93 0.76 13.13
CA ARG A 349 -17.65 1.23 13.65
C ARG A 349 -16.54 0.26 13.27
N ASP A 350 -15.31 0.75 13.30
CA ASP A 350 -14.10 -0.06 13.08
C ASP A 350 -14.12 -0.84 11.76
N LEU A 351 -14.66 -0.19 10.72
CA LEU A 351 -14.87 -0.80 9.41
C LEU A 351 -13.59 -0.89 8.57
N LEU A 352 -12.63 0.02 8.77
CA LEU A 352 -11.33 -0.05 8.15
C LEU A 352 -10.44 -1.03 8.94
N PRO A 353 -9.93 -2.13 8.35
CA PRO A 353 -9.19 -3.14 9.09
C PRO A 353 -7.89 -2.57 9.68
N LEU A 354 -7.60 -2.90 10.92
CA LEU A 354 -6.29 -2.69 11.54
C LEU A 354 -5.67 -4.03 11.89
N PRO A 355 -4.33 -4.15 11.97
CA PRO A 355 -3.70 -5.42 12.28
C PRO A 355 -4.12 -5.94 13.66
N PRO A 356 -4.25 -7.27 13.85
CA PRO A 356 -4.65 -7.86 15.14
C PRO A 356 -3.72 -7.44 16.29
N TYR A 357 -2.42 -7.38 16.06
CA TYR A 357 -1.45 -6.96 17.09
C TYR A 357 -1.68 -5.53 17.59
N TYR A 358 -2.30 -4.68 16.77
CA TYR A 358 -2.62 -3.31 17.14
C TYR A 358 -3.94 -3.21 17.92
N THR A 359 -4.93 -4.02 17.57
CA THR A 359 -6.27 -4.00 18.19
C THR A 359 -6.35 -4.77 19.51
N GLU A 360 -5.48 -5.77 19.73
CA GLU A 360 -5.46 -6.60 20.95
C GLU A 360 -4.60 -6.00 22.09
N ALA A 361 -3.82 -4.96 21.82
CA ALA A 361 -2.94 -4.30 22.78
C ALA A 361 -3.58 -3.12 23.51
N GLY A 362 -4.86 -2.78 23.21
CA GLY A 362 -5.61 -1.66 23.78
C GLY A 362 -6.49 -1.98 24.99
#